data_d238c07dfdf9b08b92c94adeeeb40dd5
#
_entry.id   d238c07dfdf9b08b92c94adeeeb40dd5
#
_cell.length_a   1.000
_cell.length_b   1.000
_cell.length_c   1.000
_cell.angle_alpha   90.00
_cell.angle_beta   90.00
_cell.angle_gamma   90.00
#
_symmetry.space_group_name_H-M   'P 1'
#
loop_
_entity.id
_entity.type
_entity.pdbx_description
1 polymer ?
#
loop_
_entity_poly.entity_id
_entity_poly.type
_entity_poly.pdbx_seq_one_letter_code
_entity_poly.pdbx_strand_id
1 'polypeptide(L)'
;MNEMPEGWLQAMGITITKATADEVRAEMTVGPEHLKGYGIVHGGVHCGLIESLASIGAALFALPRSQSVVGLENNTSFIRAVRAGATLRAVATPITRGRKTQVWEAKVEDGEGRIVATGRVRLLCLEKEEALAGEQVRGPLHPPTERA
;
A
#
# COMPACT_ATOMS: atom_id res chain seq x y z
N MET A 1 -14.61 11.07 -8.04
CA MET A 1 -13.59 10.24 -7.38
C MET A 1 -12.25 10.75 -7.85
N ASN A 2 -11.46 11.35 -6.97
CA ASN A 2 -10.13 11.82 -7.38
C ASN A 2 -9.28 10.61 -7.72
N GLU A 3 -8.79 10.58 -8.94
CA GLU A 3 -7.90 9.54 -9.42
C GLU A 3 -6.64 9.56 -8.53
N MET A 4 -6.40 8.46 -7.86
CA MET A 4 -5.13 8.22 -7.20
C MET A 4 -4.05 8.21 -8.28
N PRO A 5 -2.84 8.76 -8.01
CA PRO A 5 -1.79 8.75 -9.01
C PRO A 5 -1.58 7.34 -9.55
N GLU A 6 -1.79 7.20 -10.81
CA GLU A 6 -1.56 5.96 -11.52
C GLU A 6 -0.06 5.67 -11.54
N GLY A 7 0.32 4.51 -11.16
CA GLY A 7 1.70 4.13 -11.09
C GLY A 7 1.79 2.64 -10.85
N TRP A 8 2.44 2.28 -9.77
CA TRP A 8 2.64 0.87 -9.45
C TRP A 8 1.32 0.09 -9.26
N LEU A 9 0.31 0.69 -8.61
CA LEU A 9 -1.01 0.04 -8.42
C LEU A 9 -1.66 -0.30 -9.75
N GLN A 10 -1.67 0.65 -10.68
CA GLN A 10 -2.24 0.44 -12.01
C GLN A 10 -1.44 -0.62 -12.77
N ALA A 11 -0.13 -0.52 -12.78
CA ALA A 11 0.74 -1.48 -13.47
C ALA A 11 0.55 -2.91 -12.95
N MET A 12 0.26 -3.07 -11.67
CA MET A 12 0.00 -4.37 -11.03
C MET A 12 -1.47 -4.81 -11.10
N GLY A 13 -2.35 -4.01 -11.69
CA GLY A 13 -3.77 -4.34 -11.79
C GLY A 13 -4.47 -4.43 -10.43
N ILE A 14 -4.03 -3.62 -9.45
CA ILE A 14 -4.59 -3.59 -8.10
C ILE A 14 -5.76 -2.62 -8.06
N THR A 15 -6.91 -3.09 -7.60
CA THR A 15 -8.10 -2.28 -7.38
C THR A 15 -8.31 -2.05 -5.89
N ILE A 16 -8.34 -0.79 -5.49
CA ILE A 16 -8.70 -0.40 -4.12
C ILE A 16 -10.23 -0.48 -3.99
N THR A 17 -10.72 -1.35 -3.13
CA THR A 17 -12.15 -1.58 -2.93
C THR A 17 -12.72 -0.82 -1.74
N LYS A 18 -11.87 -0.44 -0.79
CA LYS A 18 -12.21 0.42 0.35
C LYS A 18 -10.99 1.21 0.78
N ALA A 19 -11.16 2.50 1.06
CA ALA A 19 -10.09 3.34 1.57
C ALA A 19 -10.63 4.29 2.64
N THR A 20 -10.27 4.05 3.88
CA THR A 20 -10.55 4.91 5.04
C THR A 20 -9.31 5.03 5.90
N ALA A 21 -9.33 5.94 6.86
CA ALA A 21 -8.24 6.06 7.84
C ALA A 21 -8.14 4.85 8.80
N ASP A 22 -9.15 3.99 8.81
CA ASP A 22 -9.22 2.84 9.73
C ASP A 22 -9.06 1.50 9.03
N GLU A 23 -9.32 1.46 7.72
CA GLU A 23 -9.23 0.22 6.95
C GLU A 23 -9.07 0.52 5.47
N VAL A 24 -8.13 -0.18 4.83
CA VAL A 24 -7.96 -0.16 3.38
C VAL A 24 -8.02 -1.58 2.85
N ARG A 25 -8.80 -1.79 1.79
CA ARG A 25 -8.97 -3.08 1.12
C ARG A 25 -8.64 -2.98 -0.37
N ALA A 26 -8.10 -4.05 -0.91
CA ALA A 26 -7.81 -4.17 -2.33
C ALA A 26 -8.01 -5.59 -2.83
N GLU A 27 -8.18 -5.69 -4.13
CA GLU A 27 -8.22 -6.96 -4.87
C GLU A 27 -7.30 -6.90 -6.08
N MET A 28 -6.76 -8.04 -6.45
CA MET A 28 -6.04 -8.22 -7.71
C MET A 28 -6.16 -9.65 -8.21
N THR A 29 -6.12 -9.82 -9.52
CA THR A 29 -6.01 -11.13 -10.15
C THR A 29 -4.56 -11.37 -10.56
N VAL A 30 -4.01 -12.51 -10.19
CA VAL A 30 -2.62 -12.85 -10.51
C VAL A 30 -2.48 -13.17 -12.00
N GLY A 31 -1.67 -12.39 -12.68
CA GLY A 31 -1.29 -12.56 -14.09
C GLY A 31 0.19 -12.86 -14.25
N PRO A 32 0.66 -13.05 -15.51
CA PRO A 32 2.06 -13.35 -15.81
C PRO A 32 3.07 -12.34 -15.25
N GLU A 33 2.69 -11.07 -15.23
CA GLU A 33 3.51 -9.94 -14.74
C GLU A 33 3.84 -10.02 -13.24
N HIS A 34 3.09 -10.82 -12.50
CA HIS A 34 3.26 -10.97 -11.06
C HIS A 34 4.14 -12.16 -10.66
N LEU A 35 4.53 -12.98 -11.63
CA LEU A 35 5.17 -14.26 -11.37
C LEU A 35 6.69 -14.16 -11.34
N LYS A 36 7.31 -15.05 -10.56
CA LYS A 36 8.73 -15.36 -10.64
C LYS A 36 8.97 -16.71 -11.31
N GLY A 37 10.25 -17.08 -11.43
CA GLY A 37 10.69 -18.23 -12.23
C GLY A 37 10.04 -19.59 -11.95
N TYR A 38 9.40 -19.78 -10.80
CA TYR A 38 8.68 -21.02 -10.45
C TYR A 38 7.20 -20.99 -10.82
N GLY A 39 6.72 -19.96 -11.51
CA GLY A 39 5.31 -19.79 -11.84
C GLY A 39 4.43 -19.44 -10.65
N ILE A 40 5.00 -18.90 -9.59
CA ILE A 40 4.30 -18.41 -8.40
C ILE A 40 4.52 -16.91 -8.25
N VAL A 41 3.63 -16.24 -7.52
CA VAL A 41 3.72 -14.80 -7.28
C VAL A 41 5.07 -14.44 -6.67
N HIS A 42 5.72 -13.44 -7.24
CA HIS A 42 6.93 -12.86 -6.70
C HIS A 42 6.62 -12.20 -5.35
N GLY A 43 7.44 -12.45 -4.34
CA GLY A 43 7.25 -11.88 -3.00
C GLY A 43 7.16 -10.36 -2.97
N GLY A 44 7.85 -9.68 -3.89
CA GLY A 44 7.76 -8.22 -4.06
C GLY A 44 6.36 -7.71 -4.38
N VAL A 45 5.52 -8.53 -5.02
CA VAL A 45 4.11 -8.18 -5.27
C VAL A 45 3.34 -8.11 -3.96
N HIS A 46 3.51 -9.09 -3.07
CA HIS A 46 2.89 -9.06 -1.74
C HIS A 46 3.41 -7.88 -0.90
N CYS A 47 4.72 -7.65 -0.91
CA CYS A 47 5.31 -6.50 -0.21
C CYS A 47 4.74 -5.18 -0.71
N GLY A 48 4.65 -5.00 -2.02
CA GLY A 48 4.12 -3.77 -2.63
C GLY A 48 2.64 -3.58 -2.37
N LEU A 49 1.85 -4.65 -2.40
CA LEU A 49 0.42 -4.61 -2.07
C LEU A 49 0.22 -4.16 -0.61
N ILE A 50 0.94 -4.77 0.32
CA ILE A 50 0.90 -4.43 1.75
C ILE A 50 1.36 -3.00 1.98
N GLU A 51 2.47 -2.58 1.36
CA GLU A 51 2.98 -1.20 1.43
C GLU A 51 1.95 -0.19 0.96
N SER A 52 1.32 -0.46 -0.18
CA SER A 52 0.34 0.45 -0.78
C SER A 52 -0.88 0.64 0.10
N LEU A 53 -1.44 -0.43 0.65
CA LEU A 53 -2.62 -0.34 1.51
C LEU A 53 -2.31 0.43 2.80
N ALA A 54 -1.21 0.10 3.45
CA ALA A 54 -0.77 0.77 4.67
C ALA A 54 -0.52 2.26 4.43
N SER A 55 0.16 2.60 3.32
CA SER A 55 0.45 3.99 2.95
C SER A 55 -0.82 4.79 2.67
N ILE A 56 -1.80 4.21 2.00
CA ILE A 56 -3.09 4.86 1.72
C ILE A 56 -3.83 5.16 3.02
N GLY A 57 -3.96 4.18 3.91
CA GLY A 57 -4.63 4.36 5.19
C GLY A 57 -3.93 5.39 6.07
N ALA A 58 -2.61 5.31 6.14
CA ALA A 58 -1.79 6.25 6.91
C ALA A 58 -1.90 7.68 6.36
N ALA A 59 -1.92 7.84 5.04
CA ALA A 59 -2.09 9.14 4.39
C ALA A 59 -3.47 9.75 4.70
N LEU A 60 -4.52 8.95 4.64
CA LEU A 60 -5.88 9.38 4.98
C LEU A 60 -6.01 9.82 6.45
N PHE A 61 -5.31 9.14 7.35
CA PHE A 61 -5.25 9.56 8.76
C PHE A 61 -4.46 10.85 8.96
N ALA A 62 -3.38 11.03 8.21
CA ALA A 62 -2.49 12.20 8.32
C ALA A 62 -3.08 13.46 7.67
N LEU A 63 -3.92 13.30 6.65
CA LEU A 63 -4.46 14.40 5.83
C LEU A 63 -5.13 15.51 6.65
N PRO A 64 -6.04 15.24 7.61
CA PRO A 64 -6.65 16.29 8.43
C PRO A 64 -5.66 17.05 9.31
N ARG A 65 -4.47 16.51 9.51
CA ARG A 65 -3.36 17.10 10.27
C ARG A 65 -2.37 17.87 9.40
N SER A 66 -2.67 18.00 8.11
CA SER A 66 -1.77 18.60 7.11
C SER A 66 -0.40 17.91 7.06
N GLN A 67 -0.38 16.61 7.35
CA GLN A 67 0.81 15.78 7.27
C GLN A 67 0.79 14.91 6.02
N SER A 68 1.97 14.58 5.54
CA SER A 68 2.22 13.53 4.54
C SER A 68 2.88 12.33 5.22
N VAL A 69 2.90 11.19 4.55
CA VAL A 69 3.53 9.98 5.10
C VAL A 69 4.49 9.37 4.09
N VAL A 70 5.55 8.77 4.61
CA VAL A 70 6.50 7.97 3.84
C VAL A 70 6.81 6.69 4.59
N GLY A 71 6.98 5.59 3.84
CA GLY A 71 7.37 4.31 4.43
C GLY A 71 8.79 4.34 4.98
N LEU A 72 8.98 3.75 6.15
CA LEU A 72 10.28 3.56 6.78
C LEU A 72 10.73 2.10 6.73
N GLU A 73 9.80 1.18 6.90
CA GLU A 73 10.09 -0.24 7.01
C GLU A 73 8.86 -1.05 6.61
N ASN A 74 9.10 -2.09 5.83
CA ASN A 74 8.10 -3.08 5.48
C ASN A 74 8.64 -4.46 5.84
N ASN A 75 7.96 -5.14 6.75
CA ASN A 75 8.29 -6.50 7.17
C ASN A 75 7.16 -7.42 6.75
N THR A 76 7.37 -8.16 5.66
CA THR A 76 6.37 -9.06 5.08
C THR A 76 6.83 -10.50 5.17
N SER A 77 5.94 -11.36 5.63
CA SER A 77 6.11 -12.82 5.64
C SER A 77 5.30 -13.46 4.52
N PHE A 78 5.95 -14.32 3.75
CA PHE A 78 5.33 -15.09 2.68
C PHE A 78 4.94 -16.45 3.24
N ILE A 79 3.64 -16.74 3.24
CA ILE A 79 3.09 -17.90 3.99
C ILE A 79 2.71 -19.03 3.04
N ARG A 80 2.13 -18.68 1.87
CA ARG A 80 1.64 -19.67 0.91
C ARG A 80 1.92 -19.21 -0.52
N ALA A 81 2.41 -20.12 -1.35
CA ALA A 81 2.60 -19.88 -2.78
C ALA A 81 1.25 -19.70 -3.49
N VAL A 82 1.21 -18.78 -4.46
CA VAL A 82 0.02 -18.47 -5.26
C VAL A 82 0.39 -18.53 -6.75
N ARG A 83 -0.47 -19.11 -7.56
CA ARG A 83 -0.28 -19.24 -9.01
C ARG A 83 -1.14 -18.26 -9.80
N ALA A 84 -0.83 -18.12 -11.08
CA ALA A 84 -1.62 -17.32 -12.01
C ALA A 84 -3.10 -17.72 -12.01
N GLY A 85 -3.97 -16.75 -12.19
CA GLY A 85 -5.42 -16.93 -12.20
C GLY A 85 -6.08 -16.79 -10.84
N ALA A 86 -5.32 -16.85 -9.74
CA ALA A 86 -5.86 -16.64 -8.41
C ALA A 86 -6.28 -15.19 -8.18
N THR A 87 -7.34 -14.98 -7.41
CA THR A 87 -7.71 -13.66 -6.90
C THR A 87 -7.14 -13.48 -5.51
N LEU A 88 -6.41 -12.39 -5.30
CA LEU A 88 -5.89 -11.99 -4.00
C LEU A 88 -6.76 -10.88 -3.43
N ARG A 89 -7.06 -10.97 -2.14
CA ARG A 89 -7.72 -9.93 -1.36
C ARG A 89 -6.83 -9.51 -0.22
N ALA A 90 -6.64 -8.22 -0.09
CA ALA A 90 -5.79 -7.68 0.96
C ALA A 90 -6.57 -6.69 1.83
N VAL A 91 -6.21 -6.64 3.10
CA VAL A 91 -6.75 -5.68 4.07
C VAL A 91 -5.63 -5.16 4.95
N ALA A 92 -5.59 -3.85 5.14
CA ALA A 92 -4.70 -3.19 6.09
C ALA A 92 -5.49 -2.43 7.15
N THR A 93 -5.03 -2.51 8.38
CA THR A 93 -5.59 -1.81 9.54
C THR A 93 -4.47 -1.23 10.39
N PRO A 94 -4.69 -0.12 11.11
CA PRO A 94 -3.66 0.46 11.95
C PRO A 94 -3.44 -0.36 13.22
N ILE A 95 -2.18 -0.51 13.62
CA ILE A 95 -1.79 -0.99 14.96
C ILE A 95 -1.69 0.20 15.91
N THR A 96 -0.98 1.25 15.48
CA THR A 96 -0.84 2.50 16.23
C THR A 96 -0.65 3.66 15.28
N ARG A 97 -1.19 4.82 15.67
CA ARG A 97 -1.13 6.05 14.87
C ARG A 97 -0.71 7.19 15.79
N GLY A 98 0.58 7.48 15.77
CA GLY A 98 1.17 8.57 16.52
C GLY A 98 1.31 9.84 15.68
N ARG A 99 1.82 10.88 16.32
CA ARG A 99 2.09 12.17 15.66
C ARG A 99 3.24 12.11 14.66
N LYS A 100 4.26 11.29 14.96
CA LYS A 100 5.48 11.19 14.14
C LYS A 100 5.54 9.91 13.32
N THR A 101 4.98 8.83 13.84
CA THR A 101 5.01 7.52 13.18
C THR A 101 3.67 6.82 13.29
N GLN A 102 3.42 5.97 12.32
CA GLN A 102 2.30 5.04 12.30
C GLN A 102 2.83 3.65 12.03
N VAL A 103 2.18 2.65 12.60
CA VAL A 103 2.42 1.24 12.29
C VAL A 103 1.09 0.64 11.85
N TRP A 104 1.12 0.05 10.67
CA TRP A 104 -0.02 -0.64 10.07
C TRP A 104 0.30 -2.11 9.87
N GLU A 105 -0.69 -2.96 9.96
CA GLU A 105 -0.58 -4.35 9.58
C GLU A 105 -1.51 -4.67 8.42
N ALA A 106 -1.12 -5.64 7.63
CA ALA A 106 -1.93 -6.10 6.51
C ALA A 106 -1.82 -7.61 6.36
N LYS A 107 -2.87 -8.19 5.81
CA LYS A 107 -2.88 -9.59 5.39
C LYS A 107 -3.42 -9.70 3.97
N VAL A 108 -2.91 -10.69 3.27
CA VAL A 108 -3.34 -11.04 1.92
C VAL A 108 -3.88 -12.46 1.97
N GLU A 109 -5.07 -12.65 1.41
CA GLU A 109 -5.75 -13.94 1.33
C GLU A 109 -5.96 -14.33 -0.14
N ASP A 110 -6.00 -15.64 -0.40
CA ASP A 110 -6.40 -16.19 -1.69
C ASP A 110 -7.94 -16.26 -1.82
N GLY A 111 -8.42 -16.75 -2.96
CA GLY A 111 -9.86 -16.88 -3.22
C GLY A 111 -10.61 -17.85 -2.31
N GLU A 112 -9.89 -18.68 -1.55
CA GLU A 112 -10.45 -19.62 -0.57
C GLU A 112 -10.36 -19.08 0.87
N GLY A 113 -9.92 -17.83 1.04
CA GLY A 113 -9.77 -17.19 2.35
C GLY A 113 -8.54 -17.66 3.13
N ARG A 114 -7.58 -18.33 2.48
CA ARG A 114 -6.33 -18.75 3.13
C ARG A 114 -5.32 -17.60 3.10
N ILE A 115 -4.66 -17.38 4.23
CA ILE A 115 -3.61 -16.36 4.31
C ILE A 115 -2.41 -16.77 3.45
N VAL A 116 -2.00 -15.90 2.55
CA VAL A 116 -0.84 -16.11 1.67
C VAL A 116 0.34 -15.20 2.02
N ALA A 117 0.09 -14.05 2.63
CA ALA A 117 1.11 -13.15 3.14
C ALA A 117 0.56 -12.30 4.27
N THR A 118 1.43 -11.89 5.18
CA THR A 118 1.14 -10.91 6.23
C THR A 118 2.31 -9.95 6.36
N GLY A 119 2.06 -8.73 6.79
CA GLY A 119 3.14 -7.78 6.99
C GLY A 119 2.78 -6.61 7.87
N ARG A 120 3.82 -5.90 8.28
CA ARG A 120 3.73 -4.62 8.99
C ARG A 120 4.52 -3.57 8.25
N VAL A 121 3.96 -2.38 8.22
CA VAL A 121 4.60 -1.21 7.63
C VAL A 121 4.68 -0.12 8.69
N ARG A 122 5.86 0.42 8.87
CA ARG A 122 6.10 1.59 9.70
C ARG A 122 6.29 2.79 8.80
N LEU A 123 5.60 3.87 9.10
CA LEU A 123 5.57 5.08 8.30
C LEU A 123 5.93 6.30 9.16
N LEU A 124 6.63 7.24 8.54
CA LEU A 124 6.97 8.54 9.11
C LEU A 124 5.92 9.57 8.68
N CYS A 125 5.41 10.34 9.63
CA CYS A 125 4.57 11.49 9.35
C CYS A 125 5.45 12.72 9.16
N LEU A 126 5.32 13.38 8.02
CA LEU A 126 6.04 14.61 7.67
C LEU A 126 5.13 15.80 7.88
N GLU A 127 5.63 16.82 8.56
CA GLU A 127 4.95 18.11 8.66
C GLU A 127 4.96 18.84 7.30
N LYS A 128 4.06 19.78 7.12
CA LYS A 128 3.86 20.48 5.83
C LYS A 128 5.14 21.15 5.30
N GLU A 129 6.00 21.64 6.19
CA GLU A 129 7.23 22.35 5.87
C GLU A 129 8.41 21.41 5.60
N GLU A 130 8.30 20.14 5.97
CA GLU A 130 9.39 19.19 5.79
C GLU A 130 9.53 18.80 4.33
N ALA A 131 10.77 18.72 3.88
CA ALA A 131 11.09 18.29 2.52
C ALA A 131 11.45 16.80 2.48
N LEU A 132 11.11 16.18 1.36
CA LEU A 132 11.54 14.83 1.02
C LEU A 132 12.25 14.87 -0.32
N ALA A 133 13.44 14.32 -0.38
CA ALA A 133 14.29 14.37 -1.58
C ALA A 133 14.48 15.79 -2.16
N GLY A 134 14.55 16.78 -1.27
CA GLY A 134 14.74 18.18 -1.65
C GLY A 134 13.48 18.93 -2.08
N GLU A 135 12.33 18.26 -2.09
CA GLU A 135 11.05 18.88 -2.45
C GLU A 135 10.05 18.77 -1.30
N GLN A 136 9.19 19.78 -1.16
CA GLN A 136 8.09 19.68 -0.21
C GLN A 136 7.11 18.62 -0.67
N VAL A 137 6.78 17.68 0.22
CA VAL A 137 5.83 16.63 -0.09
C VAL A 137 4.41 17.21 -0.06
N ARG A 138 3.77 17.22 -1.22
CA ARG A 138 2.36 17.56 -1.33
C ARG A 138 1.57 16.26 -1.16
N GLY A 139 0.55 16.31 -0.33
CA GLY A 139 -0.30 15.15 -0.08
C GLY A 139 -0.85 14.54 -1.38
N PRO A 140 -1.29 13.29 -1.33
CA PRO A 140 -1.68 12.50 -2.52
C PRO A 140 -2.86 13.06 -3.32
N LEU A 141 -3.47 14.15 -2.86
CA LEU A 141 -4.62 14.78 -3.48
C LEU A 141 -4.31 16.04 -4.28
N HIS A 142 -3.03 16.36 -4.49
CA HIS A 142 -2.67 17.46 -5.37
C HIS A 142 -2.25 16.92 -6.74
N PRO A 143 -2.86 17.41 -7.82
CA PRO A 143 -2.41 17.06 -9.16
C PRO A 143 -0.95 17.46 -9.35
N PRO A 144 -0.19 16.71 -10.16
CA PRO A 144 1.17 17.11 -10.49
C PRO A 144 1.16 18.51 -11.07
N THR A 145 1.98 19.42 -10.53
CA THR A 145 2.20 20.71 -11.17
C THR A 145 2.87 20.44 -12.49
N GLU A 146 2.26 20.87 -13.59
CA GLU A 146 2.92 20.88 -14.90
C GLU A 146 4.30 21.55 -14.73
N ARG A 147 5.35 20.83 -15.09
CA ARG A 147 6.67 21.42 -15.20
C ARG A 147 6.62 22.33 -16.41
N ALA A 148 6.75 23.60 -16.17
CA ALA A 148 7.00 24.57 -17.22
C ALA A 148 8.33 24.28 -17.91
#